data_5262a0f51f4e51ac42bca02267e72e27
#
_entry.id   5262a0f51f4e51ac42bca02267e72e27
#
_cell.length_a   1.000
_cell.length_b   1.000
_cell.length_c   1.000
_cell.angle_alpha   90.00
_cell.angle_beta   90.00
_cell.angle_gamma   90.00
#
_symmetry.space_group_name_H-M   'P 1'
#
loop_
_entity.id
_entity.type
_entity.pdbx_description
1 polymer ?
#
loop_
_entity_poly.entity_id
_entity_poly.type
_entity_poly.pdbx_seq_one_letter_code
_entity_poly.pdbx_strand_id
1 'polypeptide(L)'
;MRKIISLICFLLPVLAYADVVQIRPDAPDRHIVVKGDTLWDISVMFFKDPWKWPNIWNLNKNTIKDPHWIYPGDVVVLDRASGSLSINGATPTETDKTDRVSPRIRYGVSQHDAIPSIPFKDIRAFLSQPLVIDDEALAAAPKLIALQEGRVILGDHQLGYVTQLPPDQGNKWQVYRPGKVFVDPDTGENLGREAVYLGDVEATQFAEVSTVLATKTKLEINKGDRLAVSVTETADNYLPRAPTSNIKASIISVYGGVTQAGKSSVVTLNKGARDGIENGYVLALYSKGRNTKEGGESYTLPDERYGLVFVFRVFNKVSYALIMQAKLPVQLLDYAQTP
;
A
#
# COMPACT_ATOMS: atom_id res chain seq x y z
N MET A 1 -69.65 1.35 11.14
CA MET A 1 -68.84 0.25 10.56
C MET A 1 -67.40 0.70 10.45
N ARG A 2 -66.58 0.33 11.42
CA ARG A 2 -65.13 0.70 11.49
C ARG A 2 -64.32 -0.43 10.79
N LYS A 3 -63.67 -0.10 9.70
CA LYS A 3 -62.75 -1.03 9.03
C LYS A 3 -61.39 -0.97 9.75
N ILE A 4 -61.00 -2.06 10.42
CA ILE A 4 -59.71 -2.31 11.01
C ILE A 4 -58.81 -2.78 9.86
N ILE A 5 -57.82 -1.97 9.45
CA ILE A 5 -56.79 -2.35 8.51
C ILE A 5 -55.67 -2.99 9.35
N SER A 6 -55.50 -4.31 9.27
CA SER A 6 -54.40 -5.05 9.85
C SER A 6 -53.12 -4.74 9.04
N LEU A 7 -52.23 -4.00 9.66
CA LEU A 7 -50.87 -3.78 9.14
C LEU A 7 -49.99 -5.01 9.46
N ILE A 8 -49.88 -5.91 8.50
CA ILE A 8 -48.93 -7.03 8.59
C ILE A 8 -47.55 -6.50 8.26
N CYS A 9 -46.74 -6.25 9.30
CA CYS A 9 -45.31 -6.02 9.15
C CYS A 9 -44.63 -7.31 8.69
N PHE A 10 -44.27 -7.39 7.43
CA PHE A 10 -43.36 -8.42 6.90
C PHE A 10 -41.95 -8.16 7.48
N LEU A 11 -41.62 -8.84 8.56
CA LEU A 11 -40.25 -8.97 9.03
C LEU A 11 -39.52 -9.90 8.04
N LEU A 12 -38.91 -9.32 7.01
CA LEU A 12 -37.91 -10.03 6.21
C LEU A 12 -36.69 -10.26 7.12
N PRO A 13 -36.25 -11.52 7.32
CA PRO A 13 -34.99 -11.78 7.99
C PRO A 13 -33.88 -11.18 7.13
N VAL A 14 -33.21 -10.16 7.63
CA VAL A 14 -31.94 -9.72 7.10
C VAL A 14 -30.98 -10.87 7.35
N LEU A 15 -30.76 -11.68 6.31
CA LEU A 15 -29.68 -12.67 6.31
C LEU A 15 -28.37 -11.89 6.44
N ALA A 16 -27.88 -11.77 7.66
CA ALA A 16 -26.51 -11.37 7.92
C ALA A 16 -25.64 -12.48 7.32
N TYR A 17 -25.09 -12.25 6.13
CA TYR A 17 -24.02 -13.07 5.60
C TYR A 17 -22.85 -12.89 6.57
N ALA A 18 -22.65 -13.86 7.44
CA ALA A 18 -21.42 -13.98 8.17
C ALA A 18 -20.30 -14.07 7.12
N ASP A 19 -19.33 -13.16 7.20
CA ASP A 19 -18.19 -13.08 6.29
C ASP A 19 -17.27 -14.29 6.55
N VAL A 20 -17.65 -15.45 6.01
CA VAL A 20 -16.98 -16.73 6.24
C VAL A 20 -15.68 -16.75 5.47
N VAL A 21 -14.58 -16.83 6.21
CA VAL A 21 -13.25 -16.98 5.62
C VAL A 21 -13.17 -18.34 4.92
N GLN A 22 -12.88 -18.32 3.61
CA GLN A 22 -12.78 -19.54 2.81
C GLN A 22 -11.34 -20.05 2.78
N ILE A 23 -11.13 -21.27 3.29
CA ILE A 23 -9.86 -21.99 3.18
C ILE A 23 -9.64 -22.41 1.72
N ARG A 24 -8.41 -22.35 1.26
CA ARG A 24 -8.03 -22.85 -0.06
C ARG A 24 -8.06 -24.39 -0.04
N PRO A 25 -8.48 -25.03 -1.14
CA PRO A 25 -8.47 -26.50 -1.22
C PRO A 25 -7.05 -27.10 -1.12
N ASP A 26 -6.07 -26.36 -1.59
CA ASP A 26 -4.62 -26.69 -1.62
C ASP A 26 -3.83 -26.10 -0.43
N ALA A 27 -4.53 -25.60 0.61
CA ALA A 27 -3.88 -25.04 1.79
C ALA A 27 -3.04 -26.11 2.50
N PRO A 28 -1.79 -25.79 2.90
CA PRO A 28 -0.98 -26.70 3.69
C PRO A 28 -1.56 -26.85 5.11
N ASP A 29 -1.26 -27.95 5.80
CA ASP A 29 -1.71 -28.13 7.20
C ASP A 29 -0.87 -27.28 8.17
N ARG A 30 0.37 -26.97 7.79
CA ARG A 30 1.28 -26.14 8.60
C ARG A 30 2.28 -25.39 7.72
N HIS A 31 2.76 -24.25 8.23
CA HIS A 31 3.82 -23.45 7.63
C HIS A 31 4.81 -23.02 8.72
N ILE A 32 6.11 -23.15 8.46
CA ILE A 32 7.17 -22.64 9.34
C ILE A 32 7.53 -21.26 8.82
N VAL A 33 7.37 -20.27 9.66
CA VAL A 33 7.67 -18.86 9.33
C VAL A 33 9.16 -18.69 9.08
N VAL A 34 9.51 -18.13 7.93
CA VAL A 34 10.90 -17.84 7.56
C VAL A 34 11.15 -16.34 7.47
N LYS A 35 12.44 -15.96 7.57
CA LYS A 35 12.82 -14.55 7.42
C LYS A 35 12.46 -14.05 6.02
N GLY A 36 11.64 -13.01 5.98
CA GLY A 36 11.12 -12.40 4.75
C GLY A 36 9.67 -12.72 4.44
N ASP A 37 9.04 -13.64 5.17
CA ASP A 37 7.60 -13.82 5.13
C ASP A 37 6.89 -12.57 5.62
N THR A 38 5.66 -12.39 5.13
CA THR A 38 4.70 -11.42 5.64
C THR A 38 3.43 -12.14 6.09
N LEU A 39 2.64 -11.51 6.96
CA LEU A 39 1.31 -12.05 7.33
C LEU A 39 0.42 -12.22 6.09
N TRP A 40 0.56 -11.33 5.13
CA TRP A 40 -0.12 -11.43 3.85
C TRP A 40 0.27 -12.70 3.08
N ASP A 41 1.59 -12.96 2.91
CA ASP A 41 2.07 -14.12 2.15
C ASP A 41 1.64 -15.43 2.82
N ILE A 42 1.71 -15.51 4.16
CA ILE A 42 1.22 -16.65 4.92
C ILE A 42 -0.30 -16.82 4.67
N SER A 43 -1.08 -15.74 4.76
CA SER A 43 -2.52 -15.81 4.53
C SER A 43 -2.90 -16.25 3.13
N VAL A 44 -2.13 -15.88 2.10
CA VAL A 44 -2.30 -16.35 0.71
C VAL A 44 -2.19 -17.86 0.60
N MET A 45 -1.35 -18.51 1.42
CA MET A 45 -1.19 -19.97 1.40
C MET A 45 -2.43 -20.69 1.92
N PHE A 46 -3.09 -20.11 2.93
CA PHE A 46 -4.21 -20.78 3.63
C PHE A 46 -5.59 -20.36 3.11
N PHE A 47 -5.76 -19.11 2.65
CA PHE A 47 -7.07 -18.53 2.40
C PHE A 47 -7.24 -18.00 0.97
N LYS A 48 -8.48 -18.03 0.49
CA LYS A 48 -8.84 -17.40 -0.80
C LYS A 48 -8.80 -15.87 -0.69
N ASP A 49 -9.13 -15.34 0.49
CA ASP A 49 -9.24 -13.92 0.80
C ASP A 49 -8.18 -13.52 1.85
N PRO A 50 -6.91 -13.31 1.45
CA PRO A 50 -5.81 -13.11 2.38
C PRO A 50 -5.95 -11.85 3.26
N TRP A 51 -6.68 -10.83 2.82
CA TRP A 51 -6.92 -9.61 3.62
C TRP A 51 -7.82 -9.83 4.84
N LYS A 52 -8.50 -10.98 4.93
CA LYS A 52 -9.34 -11.36 6.08
C LYS A 52 -8.54 -11.92 7.25
N TRP A 53 -7.22 -12.01 7.14
CA TRP A 53 -6.36 -12.52 8.20
C TRP A 53 -6.59 -11.84 9.58
N PRO A 54 -6.95 -10.54 9.69
CA PRO A 54 -7.26 -9.95 11.00
C PRO A 54 -8.46 -10.61 11.68
N ASN A 55 -9.46 -11.06 10.90
CA ASN A 55 -10.65 -11.74 11.43
C ASN A 55 -10.31 -13.12 11.97
N ILE A 56 -9.43 -13.83 11.30
CA ILE A 56 -8.95 -15.17 11.70
C ILE A 56 -8.13 -15.08 12.98
N TRP A 57 -7.30 -14.05 13.08
CA TRP A 57 -6.47 -13.78 14.24
C TRP A 57 -7.28 -13.41 15.48
N ASN A 58 -8.42 -12.75 15.30
CA ASN A 58 -9.37 -12.41 16.38
C ASN A 58 -9.93 -13.65 17.10
N LEU A 59 -9.97 -14.80 16.42
CA LEU A 59 -10.37 -16.09 17.02
C LEU A 59 -9.30 -16.61 18.00
N ASN A 60 -8.06 -16.11 17.92
CA ASN A 60 -6.92 -16.56 18.70
C ASN A 60 -6.41 -15.52 19.72
N LYS A 61 -7.21 -14.51 20.07
CA LYS A 61 -6.84 -13.42 21.01
C LYS A 61 -6.30 -13.90 22.36
N ASN A 62 -6.68 -15.11 22.78
CA ASN A 62 -6.21 -15.67 24.04
C ASN A 62 -4.78 -16.22 23.96
N THR A 63 -4.32 -16.59 22.77
CA THR A 63 -2.99 -17.17 22.54
C THR A 63 -2.02 -16.12 21.98
N ILE A 64 -2.52 -15.17 21.19
CA ILE A 64 -1.73 -14.16 20.51
C ILE A 64 -2.31 -12.78 20.82
N LYS A 65 -1.68 -12.06 21.73
CA LYS A 65 -2.12 -10.73 22.17
C LYS A 65 -2.03 -9.69 21.08
N ASP A 66 -1.08 -9.84 20.16
CA ASP A 66 -0.85 -8.95 19.03
C ASP A 66 -0.44 -9.78 17.79
N PRO A 67 -1.16 -9.67 16.65
CA PRO A 67 -0.82 -10.38 15.41
C PRO A 67 0.54 -10.00 14.83
N HIS A 68 1.12 -8.87 15.28
CA HIS A 68 2.45 -8.44 14.88
C HIS A 68 3.58 -9.23 15.56
N TRP A 69 3.28 -10.13 16.50
CA TRP A 69 4.29 -10.91 17.23
C TRP A 69 4.46 -12.32 16.64
N ILE A 70 4.61 -12.42 15.35
CA ILE A 70 5.01 -13.65 14.67
C ILE A 70 6.46 -13.51 14.25
N TYR A 71 7.24 -14.52 14.58
CA TYR A 71 8.68 -14.49 14.39
C TYR A 71 9.14 -15.62 13.46
N PRO A 72 10.24 -15.43 12.72
CA PRO A 72 10.86 -16.54 12.02
C PRO A 72 11.18 -17.69 12.97
N GLY A 73 10.72 -18.90 12.61
CA GLY A 73 10.79 -20.12 13.43
C GLY A 73 9.47 -20.52 14.07
N ASP A 74 8.48 -19.64 14.14
CA ASP A 74 7.14 -20.01 14.59
C ASP A 74 6.48 -20.97 13.58
N VAL A 75 5.58 -21.83 14.07
CA VAL A 75 4.83 -22.74 13.23
C VAL A 75 3.37 -22.35 13.22
N VAL A 76 2.89 -21.94 12.06
CA VAL A 76 1.47 -21.68 11.81
C VAL A 76 0.79 -22.98 11.43
N VAL A 77 -0.27 -23.37 12.15
CA VAL A 77 -1.01 -24.61 11.95
C VAL A 77 -2.47 -24.29 11.60
N LEU A 78 -2.99 -24.91 10.55
CA LEU A 78 -4.37 -24.78 10.13
C LEU A 78 -5.24 -25.82 10.85
N ASP A 79 -6.22 -25.35 11.60
CA ASP A 79 -7.32 -26.18 12.05
C ASP A 79 -8.44 -26.16 10.98
N ARG A 80 -8.55 -27.24 10.23
CA ARG A 80 -9.56 -27.36 9.16
C ARG A 80 -10.99 -27.47 9.70
N ALA A 81 -11.15 -27.89 10.95
CA ALA A 81 -12.48 -28.05 11.54
C ALA A 81 -13.10 -26.72 11.95
N SER A 82 -12.30 -25.84 12.54
CA SER A 82 -12.73 -24.50 12.96
C SER A 82 -12.47 -23.43 11.89
N GLY A 83 -11.64 -23.73 10.88
CA GLY A 83 -11.21 -22.75 9.89
C GLY A 83 -10.24 -21.69 10.43
N SER A 84 -9.59 -21.98 11.55
CA SER A 84 -8.70 -21.04 12.25
C SER A 84 -7.23 -21.41 12.08
N LEU A 85 -6.36 -20.40 12.22
CA LEU A 85 -4.91 -20.60 12.31
C LEU A 85 -4.47 -20.47 13.75
N SER A 86 -3.63 -21.39 14.21
CA SER A 86 -2.94 -21.32 15.49
C SER A 86 -1.44 -21.20 15.29
N ILE A 87 -0.76 -20.55 16.24
CA ILE A 87 0.70 -20.51 16.25
C ILE A 87 1.15 -21.38 17.41
N ASN A 88 1.87 -22.44 17.07
CA ASN A 88 2.66 -23.16 18.04
C ASN A 88 4.04 -22.50 18.04
N GLY A 89 4.29 -21.64 19.02
CA GLY A 89 5.65 -21.16 19.26
C GLY A 89 6.56 -22.37 19.34
N ALA A 90 7.77 -22.25 18.80
CA ALA A 90 8.81 -23.26 19.02
C ALA A 90 9.06 -23.28 20.53
N THR A 91 8.30 -24.06 21.27
CA THR A 91 8.71 -24.49 22.63
C THR A 91 10.02 -25.20 22.43
N PRO A 92 11.10 -24.78 23.08
CA PRO A 92 12.27 -25.62 23.17
C PRO A 92 11.78 -26.94 23.74
N THR A 93 11.95 -28.01 22.99
CA THR A 93 11.67 -29.37 23.48
C THR A 93 12.49 -29.52 24.74
N GLU A 94 11.88 -29.45 25.91
CA GLU A 94 12.47 -29.91 27.13
C GLU A 94 12.70 -31.41 26.98
N THR A 95 13.84 -31.77 26.45
CA THR A 95 14.41 -33.08 26.72
C THR A 95 14.85 -33.04 28.17
N ASP A 96 14.06 -33.74 29.00
CA ASP A 96 14.31 -34.04 30.38
C ASP A 96 15.71 -34.67 30.53
N LYS A 97 16.72 -33.83 30.74
CA LYS A 97 18.05 -34.20 31.23
C LYS A 97 18.48 -33.15 32.24
N THR A 98 18.44 -33.57 33.48
CA THR A 98 18.96 -32.85 34.63
C THR A 98 20.47 -32.66 34.46
N ASP A 99 20.86 -31.61 33.74
CA ASP A 99 22.26 -31.18 33.74
C ASP A 99 22.37 -29.90 34.62
N ARG A 100 23.23 -29.99 35.61
CA ARG A 100 23.64 -28.88 36.44
C ARG A 100 24.17 -27.75 35.59
N VAL A 101 23.39 -26.70 35.39
CA VAL A 101 23.76 -25.52 34.63
C VAL A 101 24.48 -24.55 35.55
N SER A 102 25.79 -24.38 35.33
CA SER A 102 26.52 -23.21 35.83
C SER A 102 25.97 -21.94 35.16
N PRO A 103 25.83 -20.81 35.84
CA PRO A 103 25.31 -19.57 35.28
C PRO A 103 26.28 -19.04 34.23
N ARG A 104 26.01 -19.32 32.95
CA ARG A 104 26.65 -18.65 31.83
C ARG A 104 25.71 -17.54 31.35
N ILE A 105 26.20 -16.30 31.46
CA ILE A 105 25.53 -15.13 30.88
C ILE A 105 25.47 -15.38 29.36
N ARG A 106 24.29 -15.71 28.85
CA ARG A 106 24.00 -15.68 27.41
C ARG A 106 23.73 -14.24 27.01
N TYR A 107 24.70 -13.57 26.43
CA TYR A 107 24.45 -12.39 25.60
C TYR A 107 23.84 -12.89 24.29
N GLY A 108 22.55 -13.12 24.29
CA GLY A 108 21.75 -13.41 23.11
C GLY A 108 20.66 -12.36 23.03
N VAL A 109 21.01 -11.15 22.60
CA VAL A 109 19.99 -10.24 22.07
C VAL A 109 19.66 -10.75 20.67
N SER A 110 18.83 -11.79 20.62
CA SER A 110 18.13 -12.12 19.38
C SER A 110 16.99 -11.10 19.28
N GLN A 111 17.28 -9.93 18.73
CA GLN A 111 16.23 -9.09 18.16
C GLN A 111 15.70 -9.82 16.92
N HIS A 112 14.77 -10.73 17.16
CA HIS A 112 13.96 -11.26 16.10
C HIS A 112 12.87 -10.20 15.87
N ASP A 113 13.04 -9.41 14.83
CA ASP A 113 11.98 -8.53 14.38
C ASP A 113 10.79 -9.40 13.93
N ALA A 114 9.60 -9.08 14.41
CA ALA A 114 8.37 -9.72 13.96
C ALA A 114 8.17 -9.51 12.45
N ILE A 115 7.54 -10.47 11.79
CA ILE A 115 7.26 -10.34 10.36
C ILE A 115 6.22 -9.22 10.12
N PRO A 116 6.40 -8.41 9.07
CA PRO A 116 5.45 -7.34 8.76
C PRO A 116 4.13 -7.88 8.22
N SER A 117 3.04 -7.12 8.36
CA SER A 117 1.72 -7.48 7.83
C SER A 117 1.66 -7.52 6.29
N ILE A 118 2.41 -6.65 5.62
CA ILE A 118 2.51 -6.51 4.17
C ILE A 118 3.99 -6.39 3.76
N PRO A 119 4.36 -6.57 2.48
CA PRO A 119 5.74 -6.40 2.01
C PRO A 119 6.16 -4.91 2.04
N PHE A 120 6.40 -4.40 3.24
CA PHE A 120 6.69 -2.99 3.51
C PHE A 120 7.88 -2.44 2.72
N LYS A 121 8.87 -3.29 2.41
CA LYS A 121 10.03 -2.93 1.59
C LYS A 121 9.63 -2.35 0.22
N ASP A 122 8.51 -2.83 -0.35
CA ASP A 122 8.07 -2.47 -1.69
C ASP A 122 7.38 -1.10 -1.73
N ILE A 123 6.82 -0.63 -0.60
CA ILE A 123 6.14 0.67 -0.49
C ILE A 123 6.96 1.74 0.25
N ARG A 124 8.00 1.35 0.97
CA ARG A 124 8.77 2.25 1.86
C ARG A 124 9.25 3.52 1.16
N ALA A 125 9.72 3.40 -0.07
CA ALA A 125 10.20 4.54 -0.86
C ALA A 125 9.09 5.53 -1.23
N PHE A 126 7.83 5.07 -1.26
CA PHE A 126 6.67 5.87 -1.67
C PHE A 126 5.96 6.55 -0.51
N LEU A 127 6.24 6.17 0.72
CA LEU A 127 5.57 6.74 1.89
C LEU A 127 6.06 8.16 2.19
N SER A 128 7.33 8.44 1.96
CA SER A 128 7.96 9.73 2.27
C SER A 128 8.13 10.66 1.05
N GLN A 129 7.93 10.16 -0.16
CA GLN A 129 8.16 10.95 -1.39
C GLN A 129 6.88 11.67 -1.82
N PRO A 130 6.98 12.90 -2.39
CA PRO A 130 5.85 13.50 -3.06
C PRO A 130 5.53 12.68 -4.32
N LEU A 131 4.29 12.25 -4.48
CA LEU A 131 3.85 11.44 -5.61
C LEU A 131 2.84 12.16 -6.49
N VAL A 132 2.03 13.02 -5.87
CA VAL A 132 1.00 13.82 -6.57
C VAL A 132 0.99 15.23 -6.03
N ILE A 133 0.87 16.18 -6.93
CA ILE A 133 0.72 17.60 -6.61
C ILE A 133 -0.38 18.16 -7.48
N ASP A 134 -1.24 19.00 -6.92
CA ASP A 134 -2.19 19.79 -7.70
C ASP A 134 -1.55 21.05 -8.30
N ASP A 135 -2.22 21.67 -9.25
CA ASP A 135 -1.65 22.81 -9.98
C ASP A 135 -1.46 24.04 -9.09
N GLU A 136 -2.30 24.22 -8.05
CA GLU A 136 -2.18 25.34 -7.09
C GLU A 136 -0.96 25.15 -6.21
N ALA A 137 -0.79 23.97 -5.62
CA ALA A 137 0.37 23.63 -4.81
C ALA A 137 1.67 23.66 -5.64
N LEU A 138 1.61 23.24 -6.91
CA LEU A 138 2.74 23.34 -7.83
C LEU A 138 3.13 24.80 -8.09
N ALA A 139 2.18 25.69 -8.29
CA ALA A 139 2.43 27.11 -8.51
C ALA A 139 3.07 27.77 -7.28
N ALA A 140 2.61 27.40 -6.07
CA ALA A 140 3.12 27.91 -4.80
C ALA A 140 4.45 27.28 -4.36
N ALA A 141 4.84 26.11 -4.92
CA ALA A 141 6.02 25.37 -4.49
C ALA A 141 7.32 26.13 -4.74
N PRO A 142 8.25 26.17 -3.77
CA PRO A 142 9.58 26.75 -3.95
C PRO A 142 10.29 26.12 -5.14
N LYS A 143 11.07 26.94 -5.85
CA LYS A 143 11.70 26.56 -7.11
C LYS A 143 13.21 26.70 -7.04
N LEU A 144 13.94 25.69 -7.54
CA LEU A 144 15.39 25.79 -7.73
C LEU A 144 15.69 26.79 -8.89
N ILE A 145 16.26 27.93 -8.57
CA ILE A 145 16.47 29.04 -9.52
C ILE A 145 17.89 29.13 -10.04
N ALA A 146 18.86 28.67 -9.25
CA ALA A 146 20.26 28.67 -9.64
C ALA A 146 21.03 27.54 -8.95
N LEU A 147 22.17 27.21 -9.53
CA LEU A 147 23.16 26.30 -8.99
C LEU A 147 24.45 27.05 -8.70
N GLN A 148 25.34 26.42 -7.95
CA GLN A 148 26.68 26.98 -7.74
C GLN A 148 27.37 27.22 -9.10
N GLU A 149 28.20 28.27 -9.19
CA GLU A 149 28.86 28.67 -10.42
C GLU A 149 29.61 27.50 -11.08
N GLY A 150 29.46 27.38 -12.40
CA GLY A 150 30.08 26.31 -13.19
C GLY A 150 29.32 24.95 -13.12
N ARG A 151 28.16 24.86 -12.45
CA ARG A 151 27.36 23.66 -12.37
C ARG A 151 26.13 23.71 -13.26
N VAL A 152 25.81 22.57 -13.90
CA VAL A 152 24.63 22.40 -14.74
C VAL A 152 23.55 21.61 -14.00
N ILE A 153 23.96 20.67 -13.14
CA ILE A 153 23.09 19.84 -12.30
C ILE A 153 23.49 19.95 -10.83
N LEU A 154 22.56 19.73 -9.92
CA LEU A 154 22.82 19.66 -8.49
C LEU A 154 23.07 18.20 -8.11
N GLY A 155 24.31 17.88 -7.77
CA GLY A 155 24.74 16.58 -7.27
C GLY A 155 24.82 16.53 -5.75
N ASP A 156 25.13 15.34 -5.20
CA ASP A 156 25.32 15.14 -3.77
C ASP A 156 26.35 16.12 -3.19
N HIS A 157 26.05 16.65 -2.01
CA HIS A 157 26.88 17.59 -1.26
C HIS A 157 27.18 18.93 -2.01
N GLN A 158 26.34 19.31 -2.98
CA GLN A 158 26.44 20.56 -3.67
C GLN A 158 25.37 21.56 -3.22
N LEU A 159 25.69 22.87 -3.39
CA LEU A 159 24.79 23.95 -3.04
C LEU A 159 23.88 24.31 -4.22
N GLY A 160 22.62 24.55 -3.93
CA GLY A 160 21.62 25.12 -4.82
C GLY A 160 20.95 26.34 -4.20
N TYR A 161 20.40 27.19 -5.07
CA TYR A 161 19.69 28.39 -4.66
C TYR A 161 18.23 28.27 -5.07
N VAL A 162 17.33 28.46 -4.09
CA VAL A 162 15.89 28.29 -4.26
C VAL A 162 15.17 29.59 -3.92
N THR A 163 13.98 29.77 -4.45
CA THR A 163 13.09 30.83 -3.99
C THR A 163 12.85 30.69 -2.49
N GLN A 164 12.36 31.74 -1.85
CA GLN A 164 12.14 31.76 -0.40
C GLN A 164 11.51 30.49 0.14
N LEU A 165 12.18 29.85 1.09
CA LEU A 165 11.65 28.72 1.86
C LEU A 165 11.03 29.24 3.15
N PRO A 166 9.83 28.77 3.55
CA PRO A 166 9.24 29.12 4.83
C PRO A 166 10.02 28.46 5.98
N PRO A 167 10.60 29.24 6.91
CA PRO A 167 11.45 28.70 7.99
C PRO A 167 10.71 27.85 9.00
N ASP A 168 9.41 28.09 9.14
CA ASP A 168 8.50 27.36 10.05
C ASP A 168 8.22 25.92 9.63
N GLN A 169 8.51 25.57 8.37
CA GLN A 169 8.33 24.21 7.83
C GLN A 169 9.58 23.31 8.00
N GLY A 170 10.61 23.79 8.69
CA GLY A 170 11.84 23.05 8.94
C GLY A 170 12.87 23.12 7.83
N ASN A 171 13.99 22.41 8.03
CA ASN A 171 15.15 22.48 7.13
C ASN A 171 15.23 21.33 6.12
N LYS A 172 14.43 20.25 6.24
CA LYS A 172 14.48 19.10 5.35
C LYS A 172 13.43 19.19 4.25
N TRP A 173 13.89 19.14 3.01
CA TRP A 173 13.08 19.30 1.83
C TRP A 173 13.36 18.21 0.82
N GLN A 174 12.37 17.90 0.00
CA GLN A 174 12.48 16.98 -1.13
C GLN A 174 12.39 17.75 -2.43
N VAL A 175 13.25 17.39 -3.39
CA VAL A 175 13.21 17.96 -4.73
C VAL A 175 12.44 17.03 -5.63
N TYR A 176 11.53 17.59 -6.42
CA TYR A 176 10.74 16.85 -7.39
C TYR A 176 10.59 17.62 -8.70
N ARG A 177 10.38 16.87 -9.77
CA ARG A 177 10.04 17.39 -11.09
C ARG A 177 8.58 17.10 -11.39
N PRO A 178 7.79 18.13 -11.80
CA PRO A 178 6.44 17.90 -12.28
C PRO A 178 6.44 16.97 -13.50
N GLY A 179 5.75 15.82 -13.35
CA GLY A 179 5.61 14.82 -14.40
C GLY A 179 4.33 14.98 -15.20
N LYS A 180 3.74 13.85 -15.63
CA LYS A 180 2.49 13.82 -16.40
C LYS A 180 1.29 14.27 -15.56
N VAL A 181 0.29 14.83 -16.24
CA VAL A 181 -1.01 15.10 -15.65
C VAL A 181 -1.80 13.79 -15.55
N PHE A 182 -2.40 13.54 -14.40
CA PHE A 182 -3.36 12.47 -14.23
C PHE A 182 -4.74 12.97 -14.66
N VAL A 183 -5.36 12.26 -15.58
CA VAL A 183 -6.68 12.59 -16.10
C VAL A 183 -7.60 11.40 -15.83
N ASP A 184 -8.79 11.69 -15.34
CA ASP A 184 -9.84 10.68 -15.17
C ASP A 184 -10.28 10.18 -16.55
N PRO A 185 -10.18 8.89 -16.85
CA PRO A 185 -10.52 8.35 -18.17
C PRO A 185 -12.02 8.41 -18.48
N ASP A 186 -12.88 8.52 -17.46
CA ASP A 186 -14.33 8.53 -17.62
C ASP A 186 -14.89 9.95 -17.73
N THR A 187 -14.33 10.91 -16.98
CA THR A 187 -14.83 12.29 -16.91
C THR A 187 -13.96 13.33 -17.61
N GLY A 188 -12.70 13.02 -17.88
CA GLY A 188 -11.71 13.98 -18.40
C GLY A 188 -11.20 14.98 -17.32
N GLU A 189 -11.58 14.81 -16.05
CA GLU A 189 -11.13 15.69 -14.98
C GLU A 189 -9.63 15.61 -14.75
N ASN A 190 -8.98 16.77 -14.51
CA ASN A 190 -7.61 16.83 -14.03
C ASN A 190 -7.56 16.41 -12.55
N LEU A 191 -6.91 15.28 -12.28
CA LEU A 191 -6.78 14.69 -10.95
C LEU A 191 -5.51 15.12 -10.23
N GLY A 192 -4.67 15.96 -10.85
CA GLY A 192 -3.38 16.40 -10.36
C GLY A 192 -2.25 15.97 -11.28
N ARG A 193 -1.03 16.19 -10.83
CA ARG A 193 0.18 15.93 -11.60
C ARG A 193 1.12 15.02 -10.82
N GLU A 194 1.78 14.10 -11.52
CA GLU A 194 2.85 13.30 -10.94
C GLU A 194 3.99 14.18 -10.44
N ALA A 195 4.49 13.90 -9.25
CA ALA A 195 5.69 14.51 -8.72
C ALA A 195 6.82 13.47 -8.72
N VAL A 196 7.70 13.57 -9.71
CA VAL A 196 8.85 12.66 -9.84
C VAL A 196 9.91 13.07 -8.83
N TYR A 197 10.15 12.23 -7.81
CA TYR A 197 11.14 12.47 -6.78
C TYR A 197 12.56 12.42 -7.36
N LEU A 198 13.37 13.45 -7.07
CA LEU A 198 14.74 13.59 -7.55
C LEU A 198 15.78 13.42 -6.45
N GLY A 199 15.50 13.87 -5.24
CA GLY A 199 16.44 13.80 -4.13
C GLY A 199 15.98 14.58 -2.90
N ASP A 200 16.83 14.56 -1.87
CA ASP A 200 16.64 15.28 -0.61
C ASP A 200 17.64 16.41 -0.50
N VAL A 201 17.19 17.55 0.02
CA VAL A 201 18.04 18.72 0.29
C VAL A 201 17.77 19.23 1.70
N GLU A 202 18.78 19.90 2.27
CA GLU A 202 18.67 20.56 3.56
C GLU A 202 18.90 22.06 3.40
N ALA A 203 17.97 22.87 3.91
CA ALA A 203 18.11 24.32 3.92
C ALA A 203 19.23 24.71 4.91
N THR A 204 20.26 25.35 4.40
CA THR A 204 21.40 25.85 5.19
C THR A 204 21.25 27.32 5.53
N GLN A 205 20.50 28.08 4.72
CA GLN A 205 20.19 29.48 4.96
C GLN A 205 18.80 29.83 4.42
N PHE A 206 18.01 30.48 5.27
CA PHE A 206 16.70 31.04 4.90
C PHE A 206 16.83 32.53 4.60
N ALA A 207 16.44 32.92 3.39
CA ALA A 207 16.46 34.30 2.91
C ALA A 207 15.46 34.44 1.76
N GLU A 208 15.39 35.63 1.12
CA GLU A 208 14.63 35.85 -0.12
C GLU A 208 15.04 34.84 -1.21
N VAL A 209 16.33 34.57 -1.30
CA VAL A 209 16.90 33.42 -2.02
C VAL A 209 17.53 32.52 -0.96
N SER A 210 16.89 31.39 -0.68
CA SER A 210 17.38 30.42 0.32
C SER A 210 18.47 29.55 -0.30
N THR A 211 19.40 29.09 0.55
CA THR A 211 20.48 28.17 0.13
C THR A 211 20.15 26.76 0.64
N VAL A 212 20.27 25.77 -0.22
CA VAL A 212 20.07 24.37 0.10
C VAL A 212 21.30 23.53 -0.24
N LEU A 213 21.58 22.53 0.57
CA LEU A 213 22.60 21.51 0.36
C LEU A 213 21.92 20.21 -0.06
N ALA A 214 22.32 19.65 -1.20
CA ALA A 214 21.83 18.32 -1.60
C ALA A 214 22.45 17.25 -0.69
N THR A 215 21.61 16.51 0.03
CA THR A 215 22.02 15.43 0.95
C THR A 215 21.95 14.07 0.30
N LYS A 216 21.06 13.92 -0.71
CA LYS A 216 20.88 12.70 -1.47
C LYS A 216 20.28 13.01 -2.83
N THR A 217 20.90 12.54 -3.89
CA THR A 217 20.37 12.64 -5.25
C THR A 217 20.07 11.23 -5.79
N LYS A 218 18.86 11.05 -6.33
CA LYS A 218 18.44 9.82 -6.98
C LYS A 218 18.41 9.98 -8.50
N LEU A 219 18.03 11.15 -8.94
CA LEU A 219 18.01 11.58 -10.34
C LEU A 219 18.64 12.97 -10.45
N GLU A 220 18.98 13.38 -11.66
CA GLU A 220 19.53 14.70 -11.93
C GLU A 220 18.56 15.80 -11.51
N ILE A 221 19.02 16.68 -10.62
CA ILE A 221 18.28 17.86 -10.17
C ILE A 221 18.73 19.07 -11.00
N ASN A 222 17.76 19.71 -11.64
CA ASN A 222 18.01 20.81 -12.57
C ASN A 222 17.35 22.12 -12.12
N LYS A 223 17.86 23.24 -12.64
CA LYS A 223 17.18 24.52 -12.51
C LYS A 223 15.71 24.37 -13.00
N GLY A 224 14.78 24.85 -12.19
CA GLY A 224 13.35 24.75 -12.47
C GLY A 224 12.62 23.67 -11.69
N ASP A 225 13.33 22.70 -11.12
CA ASP A 225 12.74 21.69 -10.24
C ASP A 225 12.15 22.34 -8.98
N ARG A 226 11.19 21.67 -8.36
CA ARG A 226 10.38 22.18 -7.25
C ARG A 226 10.75 21.49 -5.95
N LEU A 227 10.44 22.14 -4.84
CA LEU A 227 10.68 21.60 -3.51
C LEU A 227 9.35 21.38 -2.77
N ALA A 228 9.31 20.31 -1.97
CA ALA A 228 8.24 20.03 -1.01
C ALA A 228 8.87 19.71 0.34
N VAL A 229 8.15 20.00 1.41
CA VAL A 229 8.59 19.64 2.76
C VAL A 229 8.73 18.11 2.86
N SER A 230 9.84 17.67 3.47
CA SER A 230 10.04 16.26 3.74
C SER A 230 9.12 15.82 4.89
N VAL A 231 8.09 15.05 4.56
CA VAL A 231 7.19 14.46 5.55
C VAL A 231 7.79 13.11 5.96
N THR A 232 8.16 12.99 7.23
CA THR A 232 8.51 11.69 7.81
C THR A 232 7.22 10.99 8.16
N GLU A 233 6.68 10.18 7.25
CA GLU A 233 5.58 9.30 7.61
C GLU A 233 6.12 8.18 8.50
N THR A 234 5.54 8.04 9.68
CA THR A 234 5.71 6.85 10.51
C THR A 234 5.10 5.68 9.76
N ALA A 235 5.82 4.58 9.72
CA ALA A 235 5.31 3.35 9.16
C ALA A 235 4.18 2.84 10.07
N ASP A 236 2.97 3.30 9.83
CA ASP A 236 1.80 2.71 10.45
C ASP A 236 1.68 1.26 9.97
N ASN A 237 1.45 0.36 10.92
CA ASN A 237 1.15 -1.03 10.59
C ASN A 237 -0.19 -1.06 9.87
N TYR A 238 -0.15 -0.99 8.55
CA TYR A 238 -1.34 -1.07 7.71
C TYR A 238 -2.04 -2.41 7.90
N LEU A 239 -3.25 -2.38 8.44
CA LEU A 239 -4.13 -3.54 8.50
C LEU A 239 -4.95 -3.62 7.21
N PRO A 240 -4.77 -4.65 6.39
CA PRO A 240 -5.57 -4.85 5.20
C PRO A 240 -7.05 -5.05 5.57
N ARG A 241 -7.94 -4.34 4.85
CA ARG A 241 -9.38 -4.46 5.01
C ARG A 241 -10.10 -4.19 3.69
N ALA A 242 -11.27 -4.78 3.52
CA ALA A 242 -12.13 -4.44 2.40
C ALA A 242 -12.84 -3.10 2.66
N PRO A 243 -13.13 -2.29 1.62
CA PRO A 243 -14.01 -1.14 1.75
C PRO A 243 -15.40 -1.54 2.23
N THR A 244 -16.05 -0.68 3.02
CA THR A 244 -17.45 -0.85 3.44
C THR A 244 -18.45 -0.40 2.38
N SER A 245 -18.00 0.43 1.44
CA SER A 245 -18.78 0.92 0.30
C SER A 245 -18.32 0.25 -1.00
N ASN A 246 -19.21 0.26 -2.01
CA ASN A 246 -18.83 -0.22 -3.33
C ASN A 246 -17.96 0.84 -4.04
N ILE A 247 -16.68 0.55 -4.16
CA ILE A 247 -15.69 1.41 -4.84
C ILE A 247 -15.30 0.75 -6.16
N LYS A 248 -15.29 1.53 -7.23
CA LYS A 248 -14.72 1.14 -8.53
C LYS A 248 -13.78 2.24 -8.99
N ALA A 249 -12.51 1.89 -9.22
CA ALA A 249 -11.45 2.82 -9.58
C ALA A 249 -10.67 2.28 -10.78
N SER A 250 -10.36 3.12 -11.75
CA SER A 250 -9.55 2.76 -12.93
C SER A 250 -8.07 2.98 -12.66
N ILE A 251 -7.21 2.11 -13.20
CA ILE A 251 -5.76 2.25 -13.15
C ILE A 251 -5.34 3.26 -14.22
N ILE A 252 -4.86 4.43 -13.80
CA ILE A 252 -4.49 5.54 -14.68
C ILE A 252 -2.99 5.66 -14.91
N SER A 253 -2.20 5.00 -14.07
CA SER A 253 -0.74 5.01 -14.20
C SER A 253 -0.13 3.78 -13.54
N VAL A 254 0.99 3.34 -14.11
CA VAL A 254 1.94 2.44 -13.44
C VAL A 254 3.18 3.26 -13.10
N TYR A 255 3.66 3.17 -11.86
CA TYR A 255 4.86 3.88 -11.44
C TYR A 255 6.09 3.38 -12.22
N GLY A 256 6.95 4.33 -12.63
CA GLY A 256 8.12 4.02 -13.46
C GLY A 256 7.86 4.08 -14.98
N GLY A 257 6.65 4.50 -15.40
CA GLY A 257 6.36 4.79 -16.81
C GLY A 257 6.17 3.56 -17.70
N VAL A 258 6.01 2.37 -17.11
CA VAL A 258 5.75 1.12 -17.84
C VAL A 258 4.26 0.97 -18.15
N THR A 259 3.92 0.24 -19.23
CA THR A 259 2.53 0.02 -19.66
C THR A 259 1.89 -1.21 -19.01
N GLN A 260 2.71 -2.09 -18.43
CA GLN A 260 2.28 -3.32 -17.77
C GLN A 260 3.01 -3.48 -16.45
N ALA A 261 2.31 -4.02 -15.45
CA ALA A 261 2.82 -4.20 -14.11
C ALA A 261 2.51 -5.60 -13.57
N GLY A 262 3.37 -6.11 -12.71
CA GLY A 262 3.19 -7.37 -11.99
C GLY A 262 3.12 -7.18 -10.48
N LYS A 263 3.18 -8.29 -9.73
CA LYS A 263 3.30 -8.29 -8.26
C LYS A 263 4.42 -7.34 -7.82
N SER A 264 4.22 -6.63 -6.70
CA SER A 264 5.14 -5.66 -6.11
C SER A 264 5.33 -4.36 -6.92
N SER A 265 4.57 -4.16 -7.99
CA SER A 265 4.55 -2.87 -8.69
C SER A 265 3.50 -1.93 -8.08
N VAL A 266 3.74 -0.63 -8.19
CA VAL A 266 2.83 0.42 -7.70
C VAL A 266 2.02 0.99 -8.86
N VAL A 267 0.72 1.12 -8.65
CA VAL A 267 -0.23 1.70 -9.60
C VAL A 267 -0.96 2.89 -8.99
N THR A 268 -1.41 3.80 -9.84
CA THR A 268 -2.23 4.96 -9.45
C THR A 268 -3.68 4.71 -9.88
N LEU A 269 -4.60 4.92 -8.94
CA LEU A 269 -6.04 4.82 -9.14
C LEU A 269 -6.66 6.22 -9.29
N ASN A 270 -7.69 6.36 -10.14
CA ASN A 270 -8.42 7.63 -10.37
C ASN A 270 -9.42 7.99 -9.25
N LYS A 271 -9.30 7.36 -8.09
CA LYS A 271 -10.14 7.59 -6.91
C LYS A 271 -9.26 7.88 -5.71
N GLY A 272 -9.71 8.79 -4.86
CA GLY A 272 -8.99 9.24 -3.67
C GLY A 272 -9.88 9.39 -2.45
N ALA A 273 -9.45 10.22 -1.49
CA ALA A 273 -10.16 10.45 -0.24
C ALA A 273 -11.58 11.00 -0.46
N ARG A 274 -11.78 11.88 -1.45
CA ARG A 274 -13.09 12.42 -1.80
C ARG A 274 -14.08 11.35 -2.26
N ASP A 275 -13.58 10.21 -2.77
CA ASP A 275 -14.37 9.10 -3.27
C ASP A 275 -14.52 7.99 -2.20
N GLY A 276 -14.05 8.24 -0.97
CA GLY A 276 -14.14 7.29 0.15
C GLY A 276 -13.05 6.22 0.17
N ILE A 277 -11.95 6.40 -0.56
CA ILE A 277 -10.79 5.51 -0.44
C ILE A 277 -9.97 5.88 0.81
N GLU A 278 -9.54 4.85 1.53
CA GLU A 278 -8.70 4.97 2.72
C GLU A 278 -7.45 4.08 2.62
N ASN A 279 -6.42 4.47 3.37
CA ASN A 279 -5.23 3.64 3.54
C ASN A 279 -5.61 2.28 4.17
N GLY A 280 -5.01 1.20 3.68
CA GLY A 280 -5.30 -0.14 4.13
C GLY A 280 -6.39 -0.87 3.33
N TYR A 281 -7.09 -0.20 2.41
CA TYR A 281 -8.10 -0.85 1.59
C TYR A 281 -7.46 -1.84 0.60
N VAL A 282 -8.11 -3.00 0.50
CA VAL A 282 -7.80 -4.01 -0.51
C VAL A 282 -8.90 -4.00 -1.56
N LEU A 283 -8.51 -3.90 -2.82
CA LEU A 283 -9.41 -3.92 -3.96
C LEU A 283 -9.07 -5.10 -4.88
N ALA A 284 -10.08 -5.71 -5.48
CA ALA A 284 -9.89 -6.76 -6.47
C ALA A 284 -9.67 -6.15 -7.85
N LEU A 285 -8.67 -6.67 -8.57
CA LEU A 285 -8.34 -6.28 -9.93
C LEU A 285 -9.19 -7.04 -10.94
N TYR A 286 -9.70 -6.31 -11.91
CA TYR A 286 -10.49 -6.84 -13.01
C TYR A 286 -9.96 -6.33 -14.36
N SER A 287 -9.88 -7.24 -15.31
CA SER A 287 -9.73 -6.90 -16.72
C SER A 287 -11.10 -6.68 -17.35
N LYS A 288 -11.23 -5.66 -18.19
CA LYS A 288 -12.46 -5.45 -18.97
C LYS A 288 -12.70 -6.61 -19.93
N GLY A 289 -13.94 -7.05 -20.01
CA GLY A 289 -14.35 -8.10 -20.92
C GLY A 289 -14.05 -7.74 -22.38
N ARG A 290 -13.47 -8.68 -23.10
CA ARG A 290 -13.11 -8.52 -24.52
C ARG A 290 -14.34 -8.67 -25.39
N ASN A 291 -14.40 -7.91 -26.47
CA ASN A 291 -15.38 -8.15 -27.53
C ASN A 291 -14.95 -9.34 -28.40
N THR A 292 -15.82 -10.31 -28.57
CA THR A 292 -15.63 -11.45 -29.48
C THR A 292 -16.74 -11.45 -30.52
N LYS A 293 -16.49 -12.08 -31.67
CA LYS A 293 -17.48 -12.21 -32.75
C LYS A 293 -17.71 -13.68 -33.01
N GLU A 294 -18.97 -14.08 -33.04
CA GLU A 294 -19.40 -15.43 -33.40
C GLU A 294 -20.64 -15.33 -34.30
N GLY A 295 -20.64 -16.03 -35.42
CA GLY A 295 -21.75 -16.02 -36.39
C GLY A 295 -22.10 -14.66 -36.98
N GLY A 296 -21.18 -13.68 -36.96
CA GLY A 296 -21.40 -12.31 -37.43
C GLY A 296 -21.93 -11.34 -36.34
N GLU A 297 -22.29 -11.84 -35.18
CA GLU A 297 -22.70 -11.05 -34.03
C GLU A 297 -21.51 -10.73 -33.09
N SER A 298 -21.56 -9.58 -32.41
CA SER A 298 -20.52 -9.14 -31.47
C SER A 298 -21.01 -9.36 -30.04
N TYR A 299 -20.21 -10.07 -29.25
CA TYR A 299 -20.47 -10.36 -27.82
C TYR A 299 -19.39 -9.73 -26.99
N THR A 300 -19.77 -9.11 -25.84
CA THR A 300 -18.85 -8.64 -24.82
C THR A 300 -18.74 -9.71 -23.74
N LEU A 301 -17.54 -10.24 -23.54
CA LEU A 301 -17.28 -11.21 -22.46
C LEU A 301 -17.39 -10.52 -21.10
N PRO A 302 -17.71 -11.26 -20.04
CA PRO A 302 -17.73 -10.69 -18.69
C PRO A 302 -16.32 -10.25 -18.25
N ASP A 303 -16.29 -9.30 -17.33
CA ASP A 303 -15.06 -8.85 -16.69
C ASP A 303 -14.48 -9.98 -15.81
N GLU A 304 -13.18 -10.17 -15.84
CA GLU A 304 -12.51 -11.25 -15.11
C GLU A 304 -11.68 -10.72 -13.95
N ARG A 305 -11.92 -11.26 -12.75
CA ARG A 305 -11.09 -11.02 -11.59
C ARG A 305 -9.76 -11.77 -11.72
N TYR A 306 -8.63 -11.04 -11.69
CA TYR A 306 -7.32 -11.65 -11.88
C TYR A 306 -6.29 -11.28 -10.81
N GLY A 307 -6.60 -10.36 -9.87
CA GLY A 307 -5.64 -9.95 -8.87
C GLY A 307 -6.21 -9.18 -7.68
N LEU A 308 -5.30 -8.65 -6.88
CA LEU A 308 -5.56 -7.82 -5.71
C LEU A 308 -4.55 -6.69 -5.62
N VAL A 309 -5.02 -5.51 -5.25
CA VAL A 309 -4.18 -4.36 -4.90
C VAL A 309 -4.45 -3.90 -3.48
N PHE A 310 -3.42 -3.36 -2.84
CA PHE A 310 -3.45 -2.81 -1.50
C PHE A 310 -3.18 -1.31 -1.56
N VAL A 311 -4.14 -0.50 -1.11
CA VAL A 311 -4.02 0.97 -1.07
C VAL A 311 -3.18 1.36 0.13
N PHE A 312 -2.02 1.99 -0.12
CA PHE A 312 -1.09 2.39 0.93
C PHE A 312 -0.90 3.90 1.07
N ARG A 313 -1.33 4.68 0.07
CA ARG A 313 -1.28 6.14 0.12
C ARG A 313 -2.45 6.76 -0.61
N VAL A 314 -3.14 7.68 0.06
CA VAL A 314 -4.36 8.31 -0.45
C VAL A 314 -4.17 9.82 -0.52
N PHE A 315 -4.46 10.39 -1.68
CA PHE A 315 -4.56 11.83 -1.94
C PHE A 315 -6.04 12.20 -2.13
N ASN A 316 -6.33 13.47 -2.29
CA ASN A 316 -7.71 13.92 -2.43
C ASN A 316 -8.45 13.24 -3.60
N LYS A 317 -7.83 13.23 -4.79
CA LYS A 317 -8.45 12.76 -6.05
C LYS A 317 -7.92 11.42 -6.55
N VAL A 318 -6.77 10.99 -6.08
CA VAL A 318 -6.10 9.75 -6.52
C VAL A 318 -5.56 8.97 -5.34
N SER A 319 -5.27 7.70 -5.55
CA SER A 319 -4.58 6.87 -4.57
C SER A 319 -3.52 5.99 -5.22
N TYR A 320 -2.53 5.59 -4.42
CA TYR A 320 -1.49 4.65 -4.82
C TYR A 320 -1.73 3.30 -4.18
N ALA A 321 -1.64 2.28 -5.00
CA ALA A 321 -1.86 0.91 -4.58
C ALA A 321 -0.72 0.00 -5.03
N LEU A 322 -0.35 -0.93 -4.15
CA LEU A 322 0.62 -1.99 -4.41
C LEU A 322 -0.10 -3.21 -4.99
N ILE A 323 0.39 -3.76 -6.10
CA ILE A 323 -0.11 -5.02 -6.63
C ILE A 323 0.37 -6.16 -5.73
N MET A 324 -0.56 -6.73 -4.96
CA MET A 324 -0.28 -7.83 -4.04
C MET A 324 -0.29 -9.18 -4.74
N GLN A 325 -1.23 -9.33 -5.68
CA GLN A 325 -1.39 -10.53 -6.50
C GLN A 325 -1.88 -10.15 -7.89
N ALA A 326 -1.34 -10.80 -8.92
CA ALA A 326 -1.85 -10.70 -10.28
C ALA A 326 -1.55 -11.99 -11.04
N LYS A 327 -2.56 -12.61 -11.64
CA LYS A 327 -2.41 -13.79 -12.52
C LYS A 327 -2.04 -13.39 -13.95
N LEU A 328 -2.36 -12.17 -14.34
CA LEU A 328 -2.08 -11.56 -15.64
C LEU A 328 -1.35 -10.24 -15.39
N PRO A 329 -0.57 -9.73 -16.36
CA PRO A 329 -0.01 -8.39 -16.28
C PRO A 329 -1.13 -7.35 -16.16
N VAL A 330 -1.02 -6.50 -15.15
CA VAL A 330 -1.92 -5.36 -14.92
C VAL A 330 -1.67 -4.31 -15.99
N GLN A 331 -2.72 -3.82 -16.64
CA GLN A 331 -2.65 -2.85 -17.73
C GLN A 331 -3.30 -1.52 -17.31
N LEU A 332 -2.97 -0.47 -18.05
CA LEU A 332 -3.68 0.81 -17.94
C LEU A 332 -5.16 0.59 -18.35
N LEU A 333 -6.05 1.27 -17.64
CA LEU A 333 -7.51 1.20 -17.80
C LEU A 333 -8.16 -0.12 -17.33
N ASP A 334 -7.39 -1.09 -16.83
CA ASP A 334 -7.95 -2.09 -15.94
C ASP A 334 -8.53 -1.39 -14.70
N TYR A 335 -9.41 -2.05 -13.97
CA TYR A 335 -10.01 -1.43 -12.82
C TYR A 335 -9.92 -2.28 -11.56
N ALA A 336 -9.94 -1.58 -10.43
CA ALA A 336 -9.95 -2.15 -9.10
C ALA A 336 -11.29 -1.85 -8.44
N GLN A 337 -11.94 -2.84 -7.85
CA GLN A 337 -13.20 -2.65 -7.13
C GLN A 337 -13.23 -3.40 -5.80
N THR A 338 -14.21 -3.08 -4.96
CA THR A 338 -14.49 -3.79 -3.71
C THR A 338 -14.55 -5.30 -3.98
N PRO A 339 -13.77 -6.14 -3.23
CA PRO A 339 -13.62 -7.58 -3.48
C PRO A 339 -14.89 -8.39 -3.31
#